data_9b3e5394633221af803434fd2ac4deb0
#
_entry.id   9b3e5394633221af803434fd2ac4deb0
#
_cell.length_a   1.000
_cell.length_b   1.000
_cell.length_c   1.000
_cell.angle_alpha   90.00
_cell.angle_beta   90.00
_cell.angle_gamma   90.00
#
_symmetry.space_group_name_H-M   'P 1'
#
loop_
_entity.id
_entity.type
_entity.pdbx_description
1 polymer ?
#
loop_
_entity_poly.entity_id
_entity_poly.type
_entity_poly.pdbx_seq_one_letter_code
_entity_poly.pdbx_strand_id
1 'polypeptide(L)'
;MPGDTVTALRELPIEPLTPEAFAAFGTVIPPTDNGVPLGTGDARLDLSQGTPRFYVMRIPGRGFTVTRITRHCKVTQVLASAGGKSWVMGVAPPRAIDDPSTEPDIEEIRAFAIPGDVAVMLHKGTWHIGPLFPEGTQESFFNLELFDTNKVDHQTCDLSARYGLALKLVTA
;
A
#
# COMPACT_ATOMS: atom_id res chain seq x y z
N MET A 1 25.49 -25.23 9.93
CA MET A 1 24.17 -24.95 10.49
C MET A 1 23.80 -23.52 10.14
N PRO A 2 22.82 -23.26 9.29
CA PRO A 2 22.31 -21.90 9.20
C PRO A 2 21.62 -21.61 10.54
N GLY A 3 22.15 -20.63 11.27
CA GLY A 3 21.53 -20.19 12.52
C GLY A 3 20.10 -19.73 12.24
N ASP A 4 19.15 -20.22 13.01
CA ASP A 4 17.78 -19.69 13.01
C ASP A 4 17.86 -18.20 13.27
N THR A 5 17.68 -17.41 12.21
CA THR A 5 17.57 -15.96 12.33
C THR A 5 16.27 -15.70 13.07
N VAL A 6 16.35 -15.43 14.37
CA VAL A 6 15.19 -15.08 15.17
C VAL A 6 14.60 -13.80 14.59
N THR A 7 13.43 -13.92 13.99
CA THR A 7 12.71 -12.77 13.47
C THR A 7 12.08 -12.00 14.63
N ALA A 8 12.51 -10.76 14.82
CA ALA A 8 11.94 -9.90 15.85
C ALA A 8 10.55 -9.42 15.40
N LEU A 9 9.57 -9.50 16.29
CA LEU A 9 8.23 -8.97 16.07
C LEU A 9 8.17 -7.53 16.58
N ARG A 10 7.86 -6.58 15.70
CA ARG A 10 7.64 -5.17 16.04
C ARG A 10 6.17 -4.80 15.85
N GLU A 11 5.56 -4.26 16.89
CA GLU A 11 4.21 -3.73 16.78
C GLU A 11 4.24 -2.39 16.06
N LEU A 12 3.27 -2.21 15.15
CA LEU A 12 3.08 -0.99 14.38
C LEU A 12 1.65 -0.53 14.60
N PRO A 13 1.43 0.63 15.25
CA PRO A 13 0.08 1.12 15.48
C PRO A 13 -0.62 1.48 14.18
N ILE A 14 -1.89 1.11 14.07
CA ILE A 14 -2.74 1.50 12.95
C ILE A 14 -3.28 2.89 13.24
N GLU A 15 -2.98 3.84 12.36
CA GLU A 15 -3.36 5.23 12.48
C GLU A 15 -4.63 5.53 11.68
N PRO A 16 -5.44 6.52 12.10
CA PRO A 16 -6.52 7.01 11.27
C PRO A 16 -5.97 7.66 10.00
N LEU A 17 -6.63 7.43 8.87
CA LEU A 17 -6.25 8.02 7.59
C LEU A 17 -6.66 9.48 7.54
N THR A 18 -5.69 10.37 7.33
CA THR A 18 -5.95 11.78 6.99
C THR A 18 -5.11 12.18 5.78
N PRO A 19 -5.55 13.17 4.98
CA PRO A 19 -4.76 13.66 3.85
C PRO A 19 -3.35 14.09 4.24
N GLU A 20 -3.21 14.76 5.38
CA GLU A 20 -1.93 15.28 5.88
C GLU A 20 -0.99 14.15 6.32
N ALA A 21 -1.51 13.18 7.07
CA ALA A 21 -0.72 12.05 7.54
C ALA A 21 -0.26 11.13 6.40
N PHE A 22 -1.05 11.04 5.32
CA PHE A 22 -0.78 10.19 4.17
C PHE A 22 0.01 10.88 3.05
N ALA A 23 0.23 12.19 3.13
CA ALA A 23 0.80 13.01 2.05
C ALA A 23 2.17 12.52 1.54
N ALA A 24 3.01 11.96 2.40
CA ALA A 24 4.31 11.41 2.02
C ALA A 24 4.20 10.12 1.16
N PHE A 25 3.07 9.46 1.19
CA PHE A 25 2.85 8.16 0.55
C PHE A 25 1.94 8.23 -0.66
N GLY A 26 1.05 9.21 -0.70
CA GLY A 26 0.06 9.34 -1.75
C GLY A 26 -1.03 10.35 -1.43
N THR A 27 -2.15 10.20 -2.10
CA THR A 27 -3.31 11.08 -1.96
C THR A 27 -4.52 10.28 -1.49
N VAL A 28 -5.19 10.79 -0.46
CA VAL A 28 -6.48 10.27 0.00
C VAL A 28 -7.57 10.79 -0.94
N ILE A 29 -8.44 9.91 -1.41
CA ILE A 29 -9.55 10.22 -2.31
C ILE A 29 -10.86 9.96 -1.58
N PRO A 30 -11.40 10.94 -0.84
CA PRO A 30 -12.63 10.78 -0.09
C PRO A 30 -13.87 10.95 -1.00
N PRO A 31 -15.05 10.53 -0.54
CA PRO A 31 -16.29 10.89 -1.20
C PRO A 31 -16.41 12.41 -1.36
N THR A 32 -16.84 12.84 -2.53
CA THR A 32 -17.00 14.24 -2.90
C THR A 32 -18.36 14.44 -3.56
N ASP A 33 -19.06 15.52 -3.23
CA ASP A 33 -20.35 15.82 -3.81
C ASP A 33 -20.25 15.98 -5.33
N ASN A 34 -21.27 15.50 -6.03
CA ASN A 34 -21.34 15.63 -7.48
C ASN A 34 -21.31 17.10 -7.92
N GLY A 35 -20.49 17.43 -8.91
CA GLY A 35 -20.36 18.77 -9.45
C GLY A 35 -19.31 19.65 -8.78
N VAL A 36 -18.66 19.18 -7.74
CA VAL A 36 -17.47 19.88 -7.19
C VAL A 36 -16.38 19.86 -8.24
N PRO A 37 -15.82 21.04 -8.64
CA PRO A 37 -14.80 21.09 -9.66
C PRO A 37 -13.47 20.51 -9.16
N LEU A 38 -12.64 20.07 -10.11
CA LEU A 38 -11.27 19.61 -9.83
C LEU A 38 -10.50 20.67 -9.04
N GLY A 39 -9.85 20.27 -7.97
CA GLY A 39 -9.08 21.11 -7.07
C GLY A 39 -7.68 20.59 -6.78
N THR A 40 -6.96 21.32 -5.94
CA THR A 40 -5.57 20.98 -5.57
C THR A 40 -5.44 19.71 -4.72
N GLY A 41 -6.53 19.29 -4.06
CA GLY A 41 -6.59 18.07 -3.26
C GLY A 41 -6.88 16.79 -4.06
N ASP A 42 -7.21 16.93 -5.34
CA ASP A 42 -7.50 15.78 -6.19
C ASP A 42 -6.25 14.97 -6.52
N ALA A 43 -6.43 13.65 -6.64
CA ALA A 43 -5.34 12.75 -7.00
C ALA A 43 -4.87 13.01 -8.43
N ARG A 44 -3.56 13.10 -8.61
CA ARG A 44 -2.92 13.27 -9.91
C ARG A 44 -2.34 11.96 -10.36
N LEU A 45 -3.06 11.29 -11.26
CA LEU A 45 -2.67 9.98 -11.77
C LEU A 45 -1.60 10.12 -12.85
N ASP A 46 -0.60 9.24 -12.81
CA ASP A 46 0.37 9.05 -13.89
C ASP A 46 0.36 7.58 -14.33
N LEU A 47 -0.25 7.33 -15.46
CA LEU A 47 -0.39 6.03 -16.11
C LEU A 47 0.33 6.01 -17.47
N SER A 48 1.25 6.96 -17.70
CA SER A 48 1.86 7.22 -19.00
C SER A 48 2.89 6.18 -19.47
N GLN A 49 3.39 5.34 -18.55
CA GLN A 49 4.46 4.39 -18.87
C GLN A 49 3.98 3.03 -19.37
N GLY A 50 2.70 2.88 -19.67
CA GLY A 50 2.13 1.65 -20.18
C GLY A 50 0.64 1.76 -20.46
N THR A 51 -0.01 0.61 -20.63
CA THR A 51 -1.45 0.54 -20.82
C THR A 51 -2.15 0.48 -19.47
N PRO A 52 -3.05 1.40 -19.14
CA PRO A 52 -3.81 1.35 -17.90
C PRO A 52 -4.68 0.10 -17.81
N ARG A 53 -4.73 -0.49 -16.62
CA ARG A 53 -5.64 -1.57 -16.28
C ARG A 53 -6.46 -1.18 -15.06
N PHE A 54 -7.76 -1.20 -15.21
CA PHE A 54 -8.71 -1.05 -14.10
C PHE A 54 -9.50 -2.34 -13.93
N TYR A 55 -9.44 -2.95 -12.74
CA TYR A 55 -10.11 -4.21 -12.48
C TYR A 55 -10.50 -4.37 -11.02
N VAL A 56 -11.36 -5.34 -10.76
CA VAL A 56 -11.72 -5.75 -9.40
C VAL A 56 -10.84 -6.92 -9.00
N MET A 57 -9.98 -6.69 -8.05
CA MET A 57 -9.04 -7.67 -7.51
C MET A 57 -9.68 -8.37 -6.31
N ARG A 58 -9.85 -9.69 -6.37
CA ARG A 58 -10.30 -10.49 -5.23
C ARG A 58 -9.11 -11.15 -4.56
N ILE A 59 -8.97 -10.96 -3.27
CA ILE A 59 -7.87 -11.53 -2.50
C ILE A 59 -8.36 -12.12 -1.18
N PRO A 60 -7.66 -13.15 -0.65
CA PRO A 60 -7.93 -13.67 0.69
C PRO A 60 -7.36 -12.75 1.76
N GLY A 61 -8.00 -12.73 2.92
CA GLY A 61 -7.47 -12.08 4.11
C GLY A 61 -6.20 -12.78 4.60
N ARG A 62 -5.17 -12.00 4.93
CA ARG A 62 -3.88 -12.50 5.41
C ARG A 62 -3.58 -12.12 6.85
N GLY A 63 -4.55 -11.48 7.54
CA GLY A 63 -4.33 -10.96 8.87
C GLY A 63 -3.41 -9.73 8.87
N PHE A 64 -2.82 -9.44 10.01
CA PHE A 64 -2.12 -8.18 10.27
C PHE A 64 -0.64 -8.37 10.66
N THR A 65 -0.11 -9.57 10.53
CA THR A 65 1.33 -9.83 10.70
C THR A 65 1.97 -10.02 9.35
N VAL A 66 2.99 -9.21 9.04
CA VAL A 66 3.57 -9.14 7.70
C VAL A 66 5.10 -9.11 7.74
N THR A 67 5.70 -9.68 6.71
CA THR A 67 7.16 -9.79 6.58
C THR A 67 7.69 -9.25 5.25
N ARG A 68 6.81 -8.75 4.37
CA ARG A 68 7.18 -8.27 3.04
C ARG A 68 6.51 -6.95 2.73
N ILE A 69 7.21 -6.11 1.99
CA ILE A 69 6.73 -4.83 1.50
C ILE A 69 7.13 -4.67 0.03
N THR A 70 6.25 -4.10 -0.78
CA THR A 70 6.41 -4.04 -2.24
C THR A 70 6.25 -2.61 -2.73
N ARG A 71 6.93 -2.25 -3.83
CA ARG A 71 6.71 -0.97 -4.53
C ARG A 71 6.57 -1.14 -6.03
N HIS A 72 5.91 -0.16 -6.65
CA HIS A 72 5.81 0.02 -8.08
C HIS A 72 6.32 1.42 -8.44
N CYS A 73 7.30 1.52 -9.34
CA CYS A 73 7.98 2.78 -9.62
C CYS A 73 7.53 3.47 -10.91
N LYS A 74 6.70 2.81 -11.73
CA LYS A 74 6.28 3.30 -13.05
C LYS A 74 4.84 3.81 -13.10
N VAL A 75 4.12 3.70 -12.01
CA VAL A 75 2.69 4.00 -11.98
C VAL A 75 2.27 4.56 -10.61
N THR A 76 1.30 5.47 -10.63
CA THR A 76 0.51 5.82 -9.46
C THR A 76 -0.63 4.79 -9.35
N GLN A 77 -0.61 3.99 -8.31
CA GLN A 77 -1.62 2.94 -8.10
C GLN A 77 -2.79 3.47 -7.30
N VAL A 78 -4.02 3.14 -7.70
CA VAL A 78 -5.23 3.47 -6.93
C VAL A 78 -5.88 2.20 -6.42
N LEU A 79 -6.21 2.18 -5.13
CA LEU A 79 -6.89 1.09 -4.45
C LEU A 79 -8.10 1.61 -3.69
N ALA A 80 -9.20 0.87 -3.76
CA ALA A 80 -10.41 1.15 -3.01
C ALA A 80 -11.18 -0.15 -2.73
N SER A 81 -11.86 -0.24 -1.58
CA SER A 81 -12.75 -1.36 -1.31
C SER A 81 -13.92 -1.38 -2.30
N ALA A 82 -14.16 -2.51 -2.94
CA ALA A 82 -15.32 -2.69 -3.78
C ALA A 82 -16.56 -3.12 -2.98
N GLY A 83 -16.36 -3.73 -1.81
CA GLY A 83 -17.42 -4.19 -0.92
C GLY A 83 -17.81 -3.21 0.19
N GLY A 84 -17.17 -2.05 0.25
CA GLY A 84 -17.48 -1.02 1.25
C GLY A 84 -16.97 -1.31 2.66
N LYS A 85 -16.08 -2.28 2.83
CA LYS A 85 -15.49 -2.62 4.13
C LYS A 85 -14.17 -1.89 4.34
N SER A 86 -13.89 -1.50 5.57
CA SER A 86 -12.60 -0.95 5.97
C SER A 86 -11.50 -2.00 5.85
N TRP A 87 -10.30 -1.54 5.58
CA TRP A 87 -9.10 -2.37 5.45
C TRP A 87 -7.88 -1.62 5.96
N VAL A 88 -6.75 -2.27 6.03
CA VAL A 88 -5.52 -1.68 6.55
C VAL A 88 -4.42 -1.76 5.50
N MET A 89 -3.56 -0.73 5.47
CA MET A 89 -2.39 -0.67 4.61
C MET A 89 -1.17 -0.23 5.43
N GLY A 90 -0.04 -0.91 5.22
CA GLY A 90 1.26 -0.42 5.64
C GLY A 90 1.93 0.30 4.48
N VAL A 91 2.65 1.39 4.75
CA VAL A 91 3.33 2.21 3.74
C VAL A 91 4.67 2.74 4.23
N ALA A 92 5.59 2.94 3.30
CA ALA A 92 6.83 3.70 3.52
C ALA A 92 7.05 4.66 2.35
N PRO A 93 7.68 5.84 2.57
CA PRO A 93 7.81 6.84 1.54
C PRO A 93 8.70 6.38 0.37
N PRO A 94 8.43 6.89 -0.85
CA PRO A 94 9.26 6.57 -2.01
C PRO A 94 10.66 7.17 -1.87
N ARG A 95 11.66 6.43 -2.32
CA ARG A 95 13.05 6.87 -2.40
C ARG A 95 13.69 6.28 -3.64
N ALA A 96 14.55 7.04 -4.31
CA ALA A 96 15.39 6.59 -5.42
C ALA A 96 14.64 5.61 -6.36
N ILE A 97 13.55 6.08 -6.96
CA ILE A 97 12.64 5.23 -7.77
C ILE A 97 13.32 4.62 -9.00
N ASP A 98 14.43 5.20 -9.44
CA ASP A 98 15.22 4.72 -10.58
C ASP A 98 16.32 3.71 -10.16
N ASP A 99 16.48 3.46 -8.86
CA ASP A 99 17.47 2.52 -8.34
C ASP A 99 16.79 1.25 -7.81
N PRO A 100 16.91 0.12 -8.53
CA PRO A 100 16.30 -1.15 -8.13
C PRO A 100 16.93 -1.77 -6.87
N SER A 101 18.08 -1.27 -6.41
CA SER A 101 18.71 -1.72 -5.18
C SER A 101 18.21 -1.00 -3.92
N THR A 102 17.40 0.04 -4.09
CA THR A 102 16.84 0.81 -2.97
C THR A 102 15.94 -0.07 -2.11
N GLU A 103 16.07 0.10 -0.81
CA GLU A 103 15.25 -0.58 0.20
C GLU A 103 14.37 0.44 0.94
N PRO A 104 13.26 -0.01 1.54
CA PRO A 104 12.44 0.87 2.37
C PRO A 104 13.21 1.27 3.63
N ASP A 105 12.97 2.48 4.12
CA ASP A 105 13.37 2.81 5.48
C ASP A 105 12.37 2.19 6.46
N ILE A 106 12.84 1.19 7.19
CA ILE A 106 11.98 0.43 8.12
C ILE A 106 11.48 1.28 9.30
N GLU A 107 12.16 2.39 9.61
CA GLU A 107 11.73 3.31 10.65
C GLU A 107 10.64 4.28 10.19
N GLU A 108 10.45 4.42 8.88
CA GLU A 108 9.41 5.26 8.29
C GLU A 108 8.16 4.47 7.85
N ILE A 109 8.10 3.19 8.15
CA ILE A 109 6.90 2.39 7.86
C ILE A 109 5.78 2.80 8.83
N ARG A 110 4.63 3.16 8.26
CA ARG A 110 3.41 3.51 9.00
C ARG A 110 2.25 2.66 8.51
N ALA A 111 1.25 2.49 9.35
CA ALA A 111 0.04 1.75 9.00
C ALA A 111 -1.20 2.63 9.14
N PHE A 112 -2.15 2.49 8.22
CA PHE A 112 -3.37 3.28 8.18
C PHE A 112 -4.61 2.40 8.03
N ALA A 113 -5.67 2.77 8.75
CA ALA A 113 -7.00 2.23 8.53
C ALA A 113 -7.67 3.02 7.40
N ILE A 114 -8.05 2.32 6.34
CA ILE A 114 -8.68 2.89 5.15
C ILE A 114 -10.18 2.66 5.25
N PRO A 115 -11.02 3.71 5.35
CA PRO A 115 -12.46 3.56 5.34
C PRO A 115 -12.97 2.90 4.04
N GLY A 116 -14.08 2.19 4.13
CA GLY A 116 -14.63 1.43 3.02
C GLY A 116 -15.19 2.26 1.86
N ASP A 117 -15.38 3.56 2.05
CA ASP A 117 -15.86 4.52 1.05
C ASP A 117 -14.78 5.49 0.55
N VAL A 118 -13.52 5.24 0.90
CA VAL A 118 -12.36 6.07 0.55
C VAL A 118 -11.43 5.28 -0.35
N ALA A 119 -10.93 5.93 -1.41
CA ALA A 119 -9.82 5.41 -2.21
C ALA A 119 -8.50 6.04 -1.78
N VAL A 120 -7.39 5.38 -2.07
CA VAL A 120 -6.05 5.92 -1.92
C VAL A 120 -5.29 5.77 -3.23
N MET A 121 -4.55 6.83 -3.60
CA MET A 121 -3.57 6.79 -4.68
C MET A 121 -2.18 6.76 -4.05
N LEU A 122 -1.37 5.77 -4.41
CA LEU A 122 0.02 5.69 -4.02
C LEU A 122 0.90 6.45 -5.02
N HIS A 123 1.85 7.24 -4.52
CA HIS A 123 2.88 7.82 -5.37
C HIS A 123 3.73 6.72 -6.02
N LYS A 124 4.33 7.01 -7.17
CA LYS A 124 5.35 6.14 -7.76
C LYS A 124 6.43 5.86 -6.73
N GLY A 125 6.75 4.58 -6.54
CA GLY A 125 7.79 4.16 -5.60
C GLY A 125 7.38 4.07 -4.14
N THR A 126 6.15 4.40 -3.78
CA THR A 126 5.66 4.18 -2.41
C THR A 126 5.66 2.70 -2.10
N TRP A 127 6.37 2.33 -1.06
CA TRP A 127 6.32 0.98 -0.51
C TRP A 127 4.98 0.74 0.17
N HIS A 128 4.39 -0.42 -0.05
CA HIS A 128 3.10 -0.75 0.54
C HIS A 128 2.97 -2.22 0.91
N ILE A 129 2.14 -2.47 1.90
CA ILE A 129 1.73 -3.78 2.38
C ILE A 129 0.21 -3.79 2.38
N GLY A 130 -0.38 -4.79 1.79
CA GLY A 130 -1.85 -4.93 1.77
C GLY A 130 -2.45 -4.83 0.37
N PRO A 131 -3.77 -4.79 0.30
CA PRO A 131 -4.75 -4.61 1.40
C PRO A 131 -4.71 -5.71 2.46
N LEU A 132 -4.83 -5.31 3.73
CA LEU A 132 -4.86 -6.20 4.89
C LEU A 132 -6.22 -6.17 5.58
N PHE A 133 -6.72 -7.35 5.89
CA PHE A 133 -7.98 -7.58 6.59
C PHE A 133 -7.95 -8.99 7.23
N PRO A 134 -8.92 -9.33 8.09
CA PRO A 134 -8.84 -10.59 8.85
C PRO A 134 -8.71 -11.84 8.00
N GLU A 135 -7.95 -12.81 8.49
CA GLU A 135 -7.87 -14.13 7.90
C GLU A 135 -9.24 -14.82 7.84
N GLY A 136 -9.39 -15.76 6.91
CA GLY A 136 -10.62 -16.54 6.75
C GLY A 136 -11.72 -15.83 5.99
N THR A 137 -11.46 -14.60 5.50
CA THR A 137 -12.39 -13.83 4.67
C THR A 137 -11.81 -13.61 3.28
N GLN A 138 -12.66 -13.23 2.33
CA GLN A 138 -12.31 -12.81 0.98
C GLN A 138 -12.92 -11.46 0.69
N GLU A 139 -12.12 -10.51 0.21
CA GLU A 139 -12.56 -9.16 -0.12
C GLU A 139 -12.14 -8.79 -1.54
N SER A 140 -12.88 -7.86 -2.10
CA SER A 140 -12.62 -7.35 -3.43
C SER A 140 -12.26 -5.88 -3.40
N PHE A 141 -11.32 -5.49 -4.24
CA PHE A 141 -10.79 -4.12 -4.33
C PHE A 141 -10.78 -3.65 -5.78
N PHE A 142 -11.16 -2.41 -5.99
CA PHE A 142 -10.84 -1.71 -7.24
C PHE A 142 -9.33 -1.46 -7.25
N ASN A 143 -8.68 -1.83 -8.36
CA ASN A 143 -7.25 -1.63 -8.55
C ASN A 143 -7.01 -0.99 -9.92
N LEU A 144 -6.41 0.20 -9.93
CA LEU A 144 -5.96 0.90 -11.12
C LEU A 144 -4.43 0.89 -11.14
N GLU A 145 -3.86 0.26 -12.14
CA GLU A 145 -2.42 0.13 -12.36
C GLU A 145 -2.12 0.01 -13.85
N LEU A 146 -0.89 -0.34 -14.24
CA LEU A 146 -0.59 -0.74 -15.60
C LEU A 146 -0.79 -2.26 -15.76
N PHE A 147 -1.09 -2.69 -16.98
CA PHE A 147 -1.42 -4.10 -17.25
C PHE A 147 -0.29 -5.08 -16.90
N ASP A 148 0.95 -4.62 -16.94
CA ASP A 148 2.15 -5.43 -16.69
C ASP A 148 2.87 -5.09 -15.37
N THR A 149 2.27 -4.26 -14.51
CA THR A 149 2.87 -3.79 -13.25
C THR A 149 3.44 -4.95 -12.42
N ASN A 150 2.70 -6.03 -12.25
CA ASN A 150 3.15 -7.16 -11.43
C ASN A 150 4.24 -8.02 -12.08
N LYS A 151 4.55 -7.80 -13.36
CA LYS A 151 5.59 -8.53 -14.10
C LYS A 151 6.90 -7.76 -14.21
N VAL A 152 6.81 -6.46 -14.52
CA VAL A 152 7.98 -5.65 -14.87
C VAL A 152 8.28 -4.54 -13.88
N ASP A 153 7.37 -4.26 -12.95
CA ASP A 153 7.46 -3.15 -11.99
C ASP A 153 6.98 -3.59 -10.60
N HIS A 154 7.54 -4.68 -10.11
CA HIS A 154 7.17 -5.29 -8.83
C HIS A 154 8.43 -5.59 -8.03
N GLN A 155 8.83 -4.64 -7.17
CA GLN A 155 9.99 -4.79 -6.30
C GLN A 155 9.52 -5.11 -4.88
N THR A 156 9.94 -6.26 -4.35
CA THR A 156 9.62 -6.72 -3.00
C THR A 156 10.86 -6.74 -2.12
N CYS A 157 10.73 -6.20 -0.92
CA CYS A 157 11.70 -6.35 0.16
C CYS A 157 11.15 -7.35 1.18
N ASP A 158 11.89 -8.42 1.43
CA ASP A 158 11.60 -9.37 2.51
C ASP A 158 12.21 -8.84 3.80
N LEU A 159 11.38 -8.28 4.67
CA LEU A 159 11.80 -7.66 5.93
C LEU A 159 12.39 -8.69 6.89
N SER A 160 11.88 -9.93 6.87
CA SER A 160 12.40 -10.97 7.75
C SER A 160 13.78 -11.44 7.30
N ALA A 161 13.98 -11.67 6.02
CA ALA A 161 15.27 -12.08 5.47
C ALA A 161 16.33 -10.97 5.55
N ARG A 162 15.90 -9.72 5.30
CA ARG A 162 16.83 -8.59 5.21
C ARG A 162 17.16 -7.94 6.55
N TYR A 163 16.16 -7.84 7.44
CA TYR A 163 16.29 -7.11 8.72
C TYR A 163 15.97 -7.98 9.95
N GLY A 164 15.62 -9.26 9.77
CA GLY A 164 15.15 -10.10 10.86
C GLY A 164 13.86 -9.56 11.51
N LEU A 165 12.97 -8.94 10.72
CA LEU A 165 11.83 -8.17 11.20
C LEU A 165 10.51 -8.71 10.66
N ALA A 166 9.55 -8.90 11.56
CA ALA A 166 8.13 -9.04 11.24
C ALA A 166 7.36 -7.88 11.87
N LEU A 167 6.39 -7.33 11.15
CA LEU A 167 5.53 -6.26 11.64
C LEU A 167 4.17 -6.83 12.03
N LYS A 168 3.70 -6.50 13.22
CA LYS A 168 2.34 -6.77 13.68
C LYS A 168 1.59 -5.45 13.76
N LEU A 169 0.65 -5.25 12.85
CA LEU A 169 -0.19 -4.05 12.84
C LEU A 169 -1.27 -4.21 13.90
N VAL A 170 -1.32 -3.24 14.82
CA VAL A 170 -2.18 -3.29 15.99
C VAL A 170 -3.07 -2.04 16.09
N THR A 171 -4.30 -2.22 16.55
CA THR A 171 -5.18 -1.09 16.86
C THR A 171 -4.61 -0.30 18.03
N ALA A 172 -4.63 1.01 17.88
CA ALA A 172 -4.16 1.91 18.92
C ALA A 172 -5.12 1.95 20.13
#